data_6658e8aef629c7b2b6bac8d070569814
#
_entry.id   6658e8aef629c7b2b6bac8d070569814
#
_cell.length_a   1.000
_cell.length_b   1.000
_cell.length_c   1.000
_cell.angle_alpha   90.00
_cell.angle_beta   90.00
_cell.angle_gamma   90.00
#
_symmetry.space_group_name_H-M   'P 1'
#
loop_
_entity.id
_entity.type
_entity.pdbx_description
1 polymer ?
#
loop_
_entity_poly.entity_id
_entity_poly.type
_entity_poly.pdbx_seq_one_letter_code
_entity_poly.pdbx_strand_id
1 'polypeptide(L)'
;FELRDYQKEAVDGLYNYWAGKAGDNPLIVAPTGSGKTAIIAQIIKDAMSYPGTRVLVVTHVKELLEQGANGLLALYPEADFGIYSAGLGQKVLDRPITFAGIQSVWERAFDIVPAPDLVLIDEAHLLPKNTETRYNRFIADLKTCNPMVKVVGLTATPYRLDSGYLHKGNGAIFDGIAHDIPVAMLMEQGYLSPVISKGGLNQIDLTNVKKRGGEFVESDLATAASDPELVRKTVEEIVDLSADRKSWLVFSSGVNHAYMLKDEFETHDIDVGVVTGSDSSAVREKTIADFKSGELKCLINVNVLTTGFDHPAVDSISLCRATASCGLYIQMIGRGTRVAEGKTDCLVLDFGANVERHGFIDQVKPKDKSAGSSEGEAPVRQCEVCQTMCHAACKICPECGFEFPAPLLNHSSSSYRGAMLSS
;
A
#
# COMPACT_ATOMS: atom_id res chain seq x y z
N PHE A 1 -9.51 24.98 0.97
CA PHE A 1 -8.95 23.72 1.49
C PHE A 1 -7.73 24.02 2.36
N GLU A 2 -7.71 23.55 3.60
CA GLU A 2 -6.57 23.68 4.51
C GLU A 2 -5.97 22.30 4.78
N LEU A 3 -4.64 22.26 4.90
CA LEU A 3 -3.94 21.05 5.32
C LEU A 3 -4.29 20.72 6.78
N ARG A 4 -4.42 19.44 7.08
CA ARG A 4 -4.47 18.90 8.44
C ARG A 4 -3.11 19.09 9.12
N ASP A 5 -3.08 19.11 10.45
CA ASP A 5 -1.84 19.41 11.17
C ASP A 5 -0.70 18.44 10.85
N TYR A 6 -0.96 17.12 10.81
CA TYR A 6 0.05 16.14 10.43
C TYR A 6 0.57 16.29 8.98
N GLN A 7 -0.25 16.87 8.07
CA GLN A 7 0.17 17.15 6.70
C GLN A 7 1.09 18.39 6.67
N LYS A 8 0.79 19.41 7.50
CA LYS A 8 1.68 20.57 7.71
C LYS A 8 3.02 20.11 8.30
N GLU A 9 2.98 19.26 9.34
CA GLU A 9 4.18 18.67 9.95
C GLU A 9 5.03 17.90 8.94
N ALA A 10 4.42 17.18 7.99
CA ALA A 10 5.14 16.49 6.94
C ALA A 10 5.85 17.44 5.96
N VAL A 11 5.22 18.57 5.62
CA VAL A 11 5.82 19.62 4.78
C VAL A 11 6.93 20.35 5.55
N ASP A 12 6.70 20.70 6.81
CA ASP A 12 7.69 21.33 7.68
C ASP A 12 8.90 20.39 7.90
N GLY A 13 8.64 19.09 8.07
CA GLY A 13 9.67 18.06 8.16
C GLY A 13 10.59 18.02 6.94
N LEU A 14 10.02 18.16 5.74
CA LEU A 14 10.79 18.27 4.51
C LEU A 14 11.71 19.50 4.52
N TYR A 15 11.20 20.67 4.87
CA TYR A 15 11.99 21.91 4.89
C TYR A 15 13.05 21.87 5.98
N ASN A 16 12.74 21.34 7.16
CA ASN A 16 13.70 21.12 8.23
C ASN A 16 14.83 20.16 7.83
N TYR A 17 14.50 19.10 7.06
CA TYR A 17 15.48 18.16 6.53
C TYR A 17 16.52 18.88 5.64
N TRP A 18 16.05 19.73 4.74
CA TRP A 18 16.94 20.51 3.88
C TRP A 18 17.72 21.60 4.64
N ALA A 19 17.06 22.31 5.57
CA ALA A 19 17.72 23.32 6.41
C ALA A 19 18.82 22.72 7.28
N GLY A 20 18.61 21.49 7.79
CA GLY A 20 19.59 20.75 8.57
C GLY A 20 20.73 20.15 7.73
N LYS A 21 20.70 20.29 6.40
CA LYS A 21 21.66 19.71 5.44
C LYS A 21 21.83 18.19 5.58
N ALA A 22 20.74 17.52 5.94
CA ALA A 22 20.73 16.06 6.10
C ALA A 22 20.86 15.31 4.77
N GLY A 23 20.54 15.98 3.64
CA GLY A 23 20.63 15.47 2.29
C GLY A 23 19.77 16.30 1.33
N ASP A 24 19.77 15.93 0.05
CA ASP A 24 19.01 16.63 -1.00
C ASP A 24 17.75 15.89 -1.43
N ASN A 25 17.72 14.57 -1.25
CA ASN A 25 16.68 13.70 -1.79
C ASN A 25 15.97 12.87 -0.69
N PRO A 26 15.12 13.49 0.14
CA PRO A 26 14.43 12.79 1.22
C PRO A 26 13.19 12.01 0.75
N LEU A 27 12.74 11.11 1.64
CA LEU A 27 11.42 10.48 1.59
C LEU A 27 10.47 11.15 2.59
N ILE A 28 9.21 11.27 2.20
CA ILE A 28 8.08 11.47 3.12
C ILE A 28 7.32 10.15 3.15
N VAL A 29 7.23 9.54 4.33
CA VAL A 29 6.44 8.33 4.53
C VAL A 29 5.04 8.75 4.95
N ALA A 30 4.07 8.47 4.08
CA ALA A 30 2.68 8.86 4.26
C ALA A 30 1.76 7.68 3.89
N PRO A 31 0.98 7.15 4.85
CA PRO A 31 0.10 6.01 4.63
C PRO A 31 -0.91 6.21 3.51
N THR A 32 -1.46 5.11 2.98
CA THR A 32 -2.62 5.17 2.09
C THR A 32 -3.78 5.81 2.85
N GLY A 33 -4.46 6.77 2.22
CA GLY A 33 -5.54 7.53 2.86
C GLY A 33 -5.11 8.75 3.68
N SER A 34 -3.81 8.98 3.91
CA SER A 34 -3.31 10.17 4.62
C SER A 34 -3.40 11.48 3.83
N GLY A 35 -3.80 11.44 2.56
CA GLY A 35 -3.87 12.63 1.71
C GLY A 35 -2.50 13.06 1.14
N LYS A 36 -1.68 12.13 0.68
CA LYS A 36 -0.41 12.40 -0.04
C LYS A 36 -0.55 13.48 -1.11
N THR A 37 -1.66 13.46 -1.86
CA THR A 37 -1.96 14.45 -2.90
C THR A 37 -1.99 15.88 -2.36
N ALA A 38 -2.52 16.09 -1.16
CA ALA A 38 -2.55 17.41 -0.52
C ALA A 38 -1.15 17.87 -0.08
N ILE A 39 -0.32 16.94 0.43
CA ILE A 39 1.08 17.22 0.76
C ILE A 39 1.86 17.62 -0.50
N ILE A 40 1.71 16.85 -1.59
CA ILE A 40 2.32 17.17 -2.89
C ILE A 40 1.88 18.54 -3.38
N ALA A 41 0.57 18.83 -3.34
CA ALA A 41 0.02 20.11 -3.79
C ALA A 41 0.56 21.31 -2.97
N GLN A 42 0.72 21.13 -1.66
CA GLN A 42 1.31 22.18 -0.81
C GLN A 42 2.79 22.41 -1.14
N ILE A 43 3.57 21.34 -1.28
CA ILE A 43 5.00 21.46 -1.66
C ILE A 43 5.13 22.18 -3.01
N ILE A 44 4.27 21.87 -3.99
CA ILE A 44 4.24 22.56 -5.28
C ILE A 44 3.91 24.04 -5.09
N LYS A 45 2.83 24.35 -4.36
CA LYS A 45 2.40 25.74 -4.10
C LYS A 45 3.50 26.56 -3.44
N ASP A 46 4.20 26.01 -2.47
CA ASP A 46 5.30 26.66 -1.78
C ASP A 46 6.49 26.88 -2.74
N ALA A 47 6.85 25.88 -3.54
CA ALA A 47 7.90 26.00 -4.54
C ALA A 47 7.59 27.08 -5.59
N MET A 48 6.33 27.19 -6.02
CA MET A 48 5.89 28.20 -6.99
C MET A 48 5.87 29.64 -6.43
N SER A 49 6.04 29.83 -5.13
CA SER A 49 6.25 31.17 -4.54
C SER A 49 7.59 31.81 -4.95
N TYR A 50 8.52 31.00 -5.44
CA TYR A 50 9.82 31.46 -5.95
C TYR A 50 9.76 31.60 -7.47
N PRO A 51 9.94 32.81 -8.02
CA PRO A 51 9.84 33.04 -9.47
C PRO A 51 10.84 32.20 -10.26
N GLY A 52 10.34 31.60 -11.34
CA GLY A 52 11.15 30.80 -12.26
C GLY A 52 11.32 29.33 -11.85
N THR A 53 10.84 28.94 -10.69
CA THR A 53 10.88 27.54 -10.23
C THR A 53 10.09 26.63 -11.14
N ARG A 54 10.61 25.43 -11.38
CA ARG A 54 9.94 24.37 -12.11
C ARG A 54 9.82 23.09 -11.28
N VAL A 55 8.63 22.53 -11.27
CA VAL A 55 8.31 21.31 -10.52
C VAL A 55 7.84 20.21 -11.47
N LEU A 56 8.44 19.03 -11.34
CA LEU A 56 8.08 17.84 -12.07
C LEU A 56 7.53 16.78 -11.10
N VAL A 57 6.29 16.36 -11.27
CA VAL A 57 5.67 15.26 -10.52
C VAL A 57 5.70 14.01 -11.38
N VAL A 58 6.32 12.94 -10.90
CA VAL A 58 6.48 11.69 -11.66
C VAL A 58 5.76 10.54 -10.95
N THR A 59 4.99 9.78 -11.70
CA THR A 59 4.32 8.57 -11.18
C THR A 59 4.33 7.44 -12.20
N HIS A 60 4.10 6.21 -11.74
CA HIS A 60 3.94 5.02 -12.59
C HIS A 60 2.53 4.87 -13.17
N VAL A 61 1.53 5.43 -12.52
CA VAL A 61 0.12 5.12 -12.73
C VAL A 61 -0.58 6.34 -13.32
N LYS A 62 -1.24 6.16 -14.47
CA LYS A 62 -1.92 7.26 -15.18
C LYS A 62 -3.05 7.90 -14.36
N GLU A 63 -3.78 7.11 -13.59
CA GLU A 63 -4.87 7.56 -12.73
C GLU A 63 -4.37 8.53 -11.64
N LEU A 64 -3.15 8.33 -11.15
CA LEU A 64 -2.53 9.23 -10.17
C LEU A 64 -2.12 10.58 -10.78
N LEU A 65 -1.88 10.67 -12.09
CA LEU A 65 -1.61 11.94 -12.76
C LEU A 65 -2.84 12.86 -12.72
N GLU A 66 -4.02 12.33 -13.06
CA GLU A 66 -5.26 13.10 -13.03
C GLU A 66 -5.68 13.45 -11.59
N GLN A 67 -5.54 12.49 -10.66
CA GLN A 67 -5.83 12.74 -9.24
C GLN A 67 -4.87 13.79 -8.66
N GLY A 68 -3.58 13.75 -9.01
CA GLY A 68 -2.60 14.72 -8.58
C GLY A 68 -2.90 16.13 -9.10
N ALA A 69 -3.22 16.25 -10.39
CA ALA A 69 -3.60 17.51 -11.02
C ALA A 69 -4.88 18.11 -10.42
N ASN A 70 -5.92 17.29 -10.21
CA ASN A 70 -7.16 17.72 -9.57
C ASN A 70 -6.93 18.13 -8.10
N GLY A 71 -6.10 17.40 -7.38
CA GLY A 71 -5.72 17.75 -6.00
C GLY A 71 -4.91 19.04 -5.92
N LEU A 72 -4.05 19.30 -6.92
CA LEU A 72 -3.35 20.59 -7.02
C LEU A 72 -4.33 21.74 -7.21
N LEU A 73 -5.27 21.62 -8.16
CA LEU A 73 -6.28 22.66 -8.43
C LEU A 73 -7.19 22.93 -7.22
N ALA A 74 -7.46 21.92 -6.40
CA ALA A 74 -8.25 22.09 -5.19
C ALA A 74 -7.56 22.99 -4.13
N LEU A 75 -6.21 22.96 -4.08
CA LEU A 75 -5.39 23.75 -3.15
C LEU A 75 -4.84 25.02 -3.78
N TYR A 76 -4.56 25.00 -5.06
CA TYR A 76 -3.92 26.06 -5.84
C TYR A 76 -4.66 26.22 -7.19
N PRO A 77 -5.84 26.90 -7.20
CA PRO A 77 -6.70 27.01 -8.39
C PRO A 77 -6.03 27.71 -9.59
N GLU A 78 -5.04 28.58 -9.35
CA GLU A 78 -4.33 29.34 -10.36
C GLU A 78 -3.11 28.58 -10.93
N ALA A 79 -2.91 27.32 -10.55
CA ALA A 79 -1.75 26.55 -10.97
C ALA A 79 -1.67 26.40 -12.48
N ASP A 80 -0.57 26.85 -13.08
CA ASP A 80 -0.26 26.62 -14.50
C ASP A 80 0.53 25.30 -14.63
N PHE A 81 -0.13 24.26 -15.11
CA PHE A 81 0.46 22.94 -15.24
C PHE A 81 0.22 22.27 -16.58
N GLY A 82 1.06 21.30 -16.89
CA GLY A 82 0.92 20.39 -18.02
C GLY A 82 0.90 18.94 -17.58
N ILE A 83 0.38 18.07 -18.46
CA ILE A 83 0.45 16.63 -18.28
C ILE A 83 1.24 16.03 -19.44
N TYR A 84 2.17 15.12 -19.13
CA TYR A 84 2.93 14.35 -20.09
C TYR A 84 2.74 12.85 -19.90
N SER A 85 1.80 12.30 -20.66
CA SER A 85 1.44 10.88 -20.56
C SER A 85 0.88 10.37 -21.87
N ALA A 86 1.52 9.34 -22.42
CA ALA A 86 1.03 8.65 -23.62
C ALA A 86 -0.34 7.98 -23.36
N GLY A 87 -0.54 7.44 -22.14
CA GLY A 87 -1.81 6.81 -21.73
C GLY A 87 -2.99 7.77 -21.63
N LEU A 88 -2.73 9.07 -21.45
CA LEU A 88 -3.74 10.14 -21.43
C LEU A 88 -3.77 10.95 -22.75
N GLY A 89 -2.92 10.62 -23.72
CA GLY A 89 -2.82 11.35 -24.98
C GLY A 89 -2.31 12.79 -24.85
N GLN A 90 -1.73 13.17 -23.71
CA GLN A 90 -1.23 14.52 -23.43
C GLN A 90 0.30 14.56 -23.44
N LYS A 91 0.88 15.61 -24.03
CA LYS A 91 2.33 15.76 -24.22
C LYS A 91 2.77 17.22 -23.97
N VAL A 92 2.52 17.74 -22.76
CA VAL A 92 2.83 19.13 -22.37
C VAL A 92 3.99 19.12 -21.38
N LEU A 93 5.16 19.68 -21.75
CA LEU A 93 6.39 19.76 -20.94
C LEU A 93 6.85 21.20 -20.66
N ASP A 94 6.21 22.18 -21.27
CA ASP A 94 6.63 23.60 -21.25
C ASP A 94 6.04 24.41 -20.09
N ARG A 95 5.23 23.81 -19.24
CA ARG A 95 4.60 24.46 -18.09
C ARG A 95 5.49 24.46 -16.85
N PRO A 96 5.33 25.47 -15.97
CA PRO A 96 6.08 25.52 -14.71
C PRO A 96 5.90 24.28 -13.83
N ILE A 97 4.71 23.69 -13.85
CA ILE A 97 4.39 22.45 -13.16
C ILE A 97 4.09 21.39 -14.21
N THR A 98 4.70 20.23 -14.12
CA THR A 98 4.42 19.13 -15.06
C THR A 98 4.13 17.84 -14.28
N PHE A 99 2.99 17.20 -14.58
CA PHE A 99 2.70 15.84 -14.13
C PHE A 99 3.06 14.86 -15.24
N ALA A 100 3.92 13.89 -14.97
CA ALA A 100 4.46 13.00 -15.98
C ALA A 100 4.41 11.53 -15.59
N GLY A 101 3.97 10.69 -16.53
CA GLY A 101 4.12 9.23 -16.41
C GLY A 101 5.55 8.84 -16.77
N ILE A 102 6.24 8.10 -15.88
CA ILE A 102 7.64 7.72 -16.11
C ILE A 102 7.84 6.99 -17.43
N GLN A 103 6.90 6.11 -17.84
CA GLN A 103 7.00 5.38 -19.11
C GLN A 103 7.05 6.30 -20.33
N SER A 104 6.51 7.53 -20.20
CA SER A 104 6.44 8.51 -21.29
C SER A 104 7.59 9.52 -21.26
N VAL A 105 8.09 9.87 -20.03
CA VAL A 105 9.01 11.01 -19.85
C VAL A 105 10.48 10.61 -19.70
N TRP A 106 10.79 9.35 -19.42
CA TRP A 106 12.14 8.92 -19.02
C TRP A 106 13.27 9.20 -20.03
N GLU A 107 12.96 9.31 -21.32
CA GLU A 107 13.92 9.69 -22.39
C GLU A 107 13.88 11.19 -22.70
N ARG A 108 13.13 11.99 -21.96
CA ARG A 108 12.84 13.39 -22.27
C ARG A 108 13.47 14.39 -21.30
N ALA A 109 14.43 13.95 -20.47
CA ALA A 109 15.07 14.83 -19.49
C ALA A 109 15.64 16.11 -20.15
N PHE A 110 16.27 15.97 -21.32
CA PHE A 110 16.87 17.09 -22.06
C PHE A 110 15.86 17.94 -22.85
N ASP A 111 14.63 17.47 -23.02
CA ASP A 111 13.54 18.21 -23.67
C ASP A 111 12.80 19.12 -22.67
N ILE A 112 13.03 18.95 -21.37
CA ILE A 112 12.42 19.77 -20.31
C ILE A 112 13.30 21.03 -20.13
N VAL A 113 12.89 22.13 -20.73
CA VAL A 113 13.67 23.39 -20.74
C VAL A 113 12.79 24.55 -20.23
N PRO A 114 13.24 25.29 -19.19
CA PRO A 114 14.34 24.99 -18.27
C PRO A 114 14.18 23.67 -17.52
N ALA A 115 15.29 23.05 -17.09
CA ALA A 115 15.26 21.84 -16.28
C ALA A 115 14.54 22.07 -14.94
N PRO A 116 13.88 21.03 -14.35
CA PRO A 116 13.18 21.19 -13.09
C PRO A 116 14.14 21.45 -11.92
N ASP A 117 13.69 22.23 -10.95
CA ASP A 117 14.38 22.47 -9.67
C ASP A 117 13.98 21.44 -8.62
N LEU A 118 12.75 20.93 -8.74
CA LEU A 118 12.16 19.95 -7.83
C LEU A 118 11.47 18.83 -8.60
N VAL A 119 11.79 17.60 -8.23
CA VAL A 119 11.11 16.38 -8.72
C VAL A 119 10.40 15.71 -7.55
N LEU A 120 9.10 15.53 -7.66
CA LEU A 120 8.28 14.79 -6.70
C LEU A 120 7.94 13.43 -7.29
N ILE A 121 8.27 12.36 -6.59
CA ILE A 121 7.98 10.98 -7.04
C ILE A 121 6.90 10.41 -6.15
N ASP A 122 5.69 10.25 -6.69
CA ASP A 122 4.61 9.59 -5.98
C ASP A 122 4.73 8.06 -6.09
N GLU A 123 4.34 7.36 -5.05
CA GLU A 123 4.50 5.92 -4.85
C GLU A 123 5.96 5.46 -5.08
N ALA A 124 6.89 6.15 -4.41
CA ALA A 124 8.32 5.94 -4.55
C ALA A 124 8.81 4.49 -4.30
N HIS A 125 8.01 3.65 -3.62
CA HIS A 125 8.32 2.23 -3.43
C HIS A 125 8.29 1.43 -4.75
N LEU A 126 7.62 1.93 -5.79
CA LEU A 126 7.59 1.32 -7.12
C LEU A 126 8.89 1.53 -7.93
N LEU A 127 9.80 2.35 -7.42
CA LEU A 127 11.12 2.54 -8.03
C LEU A 127 11.93 1.23 -8.00
N PRO A 128 12.41 0.73 -9.14
CA PRO A 128 13.24 -0.47 -9.16
C PRO A 128 14.62 -0.20 -8.54
N LYS A 129 15.27 -1.24 -7.97
CA LYS A 129 16.60 -1.14 -7.34
C LYS A 129 17.74 -1.00 -8.36
N ASN A 130 17.58 -1.56 -9.55
CA ASN A 130 18.64 -1.58 -10.55
C ASN A 130 18.96 -0.15 -11.01
N THR A 131 20.24 0.22 -11.00
CA THR A 131 20.73 1.54 -11.44
C THR A 131 20.48 1.83 -12.93
N GLU A 132 20.26 0.81 -13.73
CA GLU A 132 19.97 0.94 -15.18
C GLU A 132 18.48 1.14 -15.48
N THR A 133 17.66 1.40 -14.49
CA THR A 133 16.22 1.58 -14.70
C THR A 133 15.88 2.95 -15.28
N ARG A 134 14.69 3.04 -15.88
CA ARG A 134 14.15 4.29 -16.43
C ARG A 134 14.20 5.45 -15.42
N TYR A 135 13.88 5.21 -14.15
CA TYR A 135 13.92 6.25 -13.13
C TYR A 135 15.34 6.71 -12.82
N ASN A 136 16.25 5.77 -12.54
CA ASN A 136 17.62 6.14 -12.17
C ASN A 136 18.31 6.87 -13.31
N ARG A 137 18.12 6.41 -14.57
CA ARG A 137 18.62 7.08 -15.74
C ARG A 137 18.00 8.46 -15.91
N PHE A 138 16.69 8.58 -15.79
CA PHE A 138 16.00 9.85 -15.91
C PHE A 138 16.46 10.88 -14.85
N ILE A 139 16.59 10.46 -13.59
CA ILE A 139 17.11 11.33 -12.52
C ILE A 139 18.56 11.73 -12.78
N ALA A 140 19.40 10.82 -13.27
CA ALA A 140 20.79 11.13 -13.62
C ALA A 140 20.86 12.14 -14.77
N ASP A 141 20.02 11.98 -15.80
CA ASP A 141 19.93 12.92 -16.93
C ASP A 141 19.42 14.28 -16.47
N LEU A 142 18.42 14.34 -15.58
CA LEU A 142 17.95 15.60 -14.97
C LEU A 142 19.04 16.30 -14.13
N LYS A 143 19.84 15.53 -13.37
CA LYS A 143 20.99 16.07 -12.63
C LYS A 143 22.10 16.60 -13.54
N THR A 144 22.19 16.08 -14.75
CA THR A 144 23.10 16.63 -15.77
C THR A 144 22.59 17.98 -16.29
N CYS A 145 21.27 18.16 -16.43
CA CYS A 145 20.65 19.41 -16.86
C CYS A 145 20.63 20.46 -15.72
N ASN A 146 20.34 20.03 -14.50
CA ASN A 146 20.35 20.88 -13.30
C ASN A 146 20.99 20.11 -12.12
N PRO A 147 22.28 20.31 -11.83
CA PRO A 147 22.98 19.65 -10.73
C PRO A 147 22.37 19.91 -9.34
N MET A 148 21.59 20.98 -9.20
CA MET A 148 20.95 21.40 -7.94
C MET A 148 19.53 20.83 -7.77
N VAL A 149 19.05 20.03 -8.73
CA VAL A 149 17.70 19.45 -8.66
C VAL A 149 17.53 18.59 -7.41
N LYS A 150 16.46 18.86 -6.67
CA LYS A 150 16.07 18.08 -5.50
C LYS A 150 15.02 17.04 -5.87
N VAL A 151 15.12 15.86 -5.28
CA VAL A 151 14.19 14.75 -5.56
C VAL A 151 13.53 14.29 -4.26
N VAL A 152 12.23 14.45 -4.14
CA VAL A 152 11.45 14.02 -2.98
C VAL A 152 10.60 12.83 -3.36
N GLY A 153 10.71 11.75 -2.60
CA GLY A 153 9.83 10.59 -2.75
C GLY A 153 8.70 10.61 -1.73
N LEU A 154 7.49 10.32 -2.17
CA LEU A 154 6.34 10.08 -1.29
C LEU A 154 5.93 8.62 -1.39
N THR A 155 5.70 7.95 -0.26
CA THR A 155 5.35 6.53 -0.25
C THR A 155 4.67 6.13 1.05
N ALA A 156 3.79 5.13 0.99
CA ALA A 156 3.27 4.50 2.20
C ALA A 156 4.27 3.52 2.83
N THR A 157 5.26 3.04 2.06
CA THR A 157 6.24 2.04 2.51
C THR A 157 7.65 2.47 2.09
N PRO A 158 8.53 2.86 3.05
CA PRO A 158 9.89 3.30 2.73
C PRO A 158 10.87 2.16 2.44
N TYR A 159 10.36 0.97 2.12
CA TYR A 159 11.14 -0.26 1.90
C TYR A 159 10.55 -1.12 0.79
N ARG A 160 11.34 -2.00 0.24
CA ARG A 160 10.97 -3.01 -0.75
C ARG A 160 11.18 -4.42 -0.21
N LEU A 161 10.45 -5.36 -0.80
CA LEU A 161 10.47 -6.77 -0.43
C LEU A 161 11.85 -7.42 -0.52
N ASP A 162 12.56 -7.16 -1.61
CA ASP A 162 13.81 -7.81 -2.01
C ASP A 162 15.07 -7.05 -1.61
N SER A 163 14.95 -5.75 -1.32
CA SER A 163 16.10 -4.84 -1.27
C SER A 163 16.20 -3.95 -0.02
N GLY A 164 15.26 -4.07 0.91
CA GLY A 164 15.29 -3.26 2.13
C GLY A 164 14.86 -1.81 1.93
N TYR A 165 15.37 -0.91 2.74
CA TYR A 165 14.98 0.50 2.73
C TYR A 165 15.33 1.22 1.43
N LEU A 166 14.45 2.14 0.98
CA LEU A 166 14.62 2.95 -0.24
C LEU A 166 15.77 3.96 -0.15
N HIS A 167 16.13 4.36 1.07
CA HIS A 167 17.17 5.33 1.37
C HIS A 167 18.49 4.71 1.86
N LYS A 168 18.63 3.37 1.77
CA LYS A 168 19.84 2.67 2.21
C LYS A 168 20.43 1.81 1.09
N GLY A 169 21.75 1.73 1.07
CA GLY A 169 22.54 0.88 0.16
C GLY A 169 22.99 1.58 -1.11
N ASN A 170 23.84 0.90 -1.88
CA ASN A 170 24.41 1.43 -3.11
C ASN A 170 23.31 1.67 -4.16
N GLY A 171 23.33 2.84 -4.78
CA GLY A 171 22.36 3.24 -5.80
C GLY A 171 21.00 3.70 -5.26
N ALA A 172 20.89 3.99 -3.95
CA ALA A 172 19.71 4.63 -3.40
C ALA A 172 19.56 6.04 -4.00
N ILE A 173 18.33 6.36 -4.47
CA ILE A 173 18.01 7.71 -4.94
C ILE A 173 17.83 8.66 -3.77
N PHE A 174 17.28 8.16 -2.68
CA PHE A 174 16.94 8.94 -1.49
C PHE A 174 18.02 8.84 -0.42
N ASP A 175 18.20 9.93 0.32
CA ASP A 175 19.26 10.07 1.35
C ASP A 175 18.76 9.70 2.75
N GLY A 176 17.46 9.86 3.01
CA GLY A 176 16.85 9.61 4.31
C GLY A 176 15.34 9.79 4.31
N ILE A 177 14.76 9.77 5.50
CA ILE A 177 13.34 10.04 5.74
C ILE A 177 13.23 11.42 6.40
N ALA A 178 12.56 12.37 5.73
CA ALA A 178 12.30 13.70 6.26
C ALA A 178 11.16 13.69 7.28
N HIS A 179 10.12 12.91 7.02
CA HIS A 179 8.98 12.77 7.92
C HIS A 179 8.31 11.41 7.73
N ASP A 180 7.83 10.84 8.84
CA ASP A 180 7.08 9.57 8.85
C ASP A 180 5.77 9.79 9.61
N ILE A 181 4.64 9.60 8.93
CA ILE A 181 3.31 9.76 9.50
C ILE A 181 2.83 8.39 10.02
N PRO A 182 2.73 8.18 11.34
CA PRO A 182 2.33 6.89 11.90
C PRO A 182 0.86 6.57 11.60
N VAL A 183 0.59 5.35 11.10
CA VAL A 183 -0.78 4.86 10.86
C VAL A 183 -1.61 4.86 12.15
N ALA A 184 -1.03 4.40 13.27
CA ALA A 184 -1.69 4.37 14.58
C ALA A 184 -2.21 5.75 15.00
N MET A 185 -1.38 6.79 14.87
CA MET A 185 -1.77 8.17 15.17
C MET A 185 -2.96 8.63 14.31
N LEU A 186 -2.95 8.30 13.02
CA LEU A 186 -4.06 8.69 12.13
C LEU A 186 -5.37 7.97 12.48
N MET A 187 -5.30 6.74 12.94
CA MET A 187 -6.47 5.99 13.43
C MET A 187 -6.97 6.55 14.76
N GLU A 188 -6.08 6.83 15.71
CA GLU A 188 -6.42 7.42 17.01
C GLU A 188 -7.07 8.81 16.86
N GLN A 189 -6.60 9.60 15.91
CA GLN A 189 -7.15 10.94 15.63
C GLN A 189 -8.38 10.91 14.70
N GLY A 190 -8.83 9.74 14.27
CA GLY A 190 -10.01 9.57 13.40
C GLY A 190 -9.78 10.04 11.94
N TYR A 191 -8.54 10.18 11.49
CA TYR A 191 -8.23 10.48 10.09
C TYR A 191 -8.20 9.22 9.22
N LEU A 192 -8.02 8.05 9.84
CA LEU A 192 -8.20 6.74 9.21
C LEU A 192 -9.19 5.93 10.05
N SER A 193 -10.00 5.10 9.37
CA SER A 193 -10.87 4.13 10.03
C SER A 193 -10.04 3.05 10.72
N PRO A 194 -10.40 2.64 11.94
CA PRO A 194 -9.86 1.45 12.58
C PRO A 194 -10.01 0.21 11.70
N VAL A 195 -9.12 -0.76 11.88
CA VAL A 195 -9.13 -2.03 11.17
C VAL A 195 -9.30 -3.17 12.16
N ILE A 196 -10.32 -4.01 11.95
CA ILE A 196 -10.53 -5.25 12.67
C ILE A 196 -10.08 -6.38 11.76
N SER A 197 -9.00 -7.08 12.12
CA SER A 197 -8.49 -8.20 11.32
C SER A 197 -8.98 -9.53 11.88
N LYS A 198 -9.56 -10.39 11.03
CA LYS A 198 -9.91 -11.77 11.36
C LYS A 198 -9.16 -12.71 10.43
N GLY A 199 -8.58 -13.77 10.99
CA GLY A 199 -8.00 -14.85 10.20
C GLY A 199 -9.10 -15.80 9.74
N GLY A 200 -9.15 -16.13 8.45
CA GLY A 200 -10.10 -17.12 7.93
C GLY A 200 -9.82 -18.51 8.49
N LEU A 201 -10.85 -19.29 8.72
CA LEU A 201 -10.71 -20.71 9.10
C LEU A 201 -10.24 -21.55 7.92
N ASN A 202 -10.60 -21.13 6.70
CA ASN A 202 -10.29 -21.80 5.46
C ASN A 202 -9.13 -21.10 4.74
N GLN A 203 -7.89 -21.38 5.19
CA GLN A 203 -6.67 -20.75 4.65
C GLN A 203 -6.23 -21.40 3.34
N ILE A 204 -5.64 -20.59 2.44
CA ILE A 204 -4.99 -21.09 1.23
C ILE A 204 -3.74 -21.87 1.63
N ASP A 205 -3.63 -23.13 1.18
CA ASP A 205 -2.45 -23.96 1.40
C ASP A 205 -1.28 -23.49 0.53
N LEU A 206 -0.28 -22.93 1.17
CA LEU A 206 0.92 -22.39 0.52
C LEU A 206 2.09 -23.38 0.44
N THR A 207 1.91 -24.64 0.88
CA THR A 207 2.98 -25.64 0.97
C THR A 207 3.67 -25.87 -0.38
N ASN A 208 2.91 -25.90 -1.47
CA ASN A 208 3.40 -26.13 -2.83
C ASN A 208 3.54 -24.85 -3.67
N VAL A 209 3.32 -23.67 -3.09
CA VAL A 209 3.42 -22.39 -3.79
C VAL A 209 4.86 -21.91 -3.76
N LYS A 210 5.49 -21.82 -4.94
CA LYS A 210 6.88 -21.38 -5.08
C LYS A 210 7.00 -19.86 -4.90
N LYS A 211 8.18 -19.43 -4.49
CA LYS A 211 8.56 -18.01 -4.47
C LYS A 211 9.59 -17.70 -5.55
N ARG A 212 9.42 -16.57 -6.24
CA ARG A 212 10.36 -16.03 -7.22
C ARG A 212 10.53 -14.54 -7.02
N GLY A 213 11.78 -14.05 -6.94
CA GLY A 213 12.05 -12.63 -6.68
C GLY A 213 11.53 -12.13 -5.33
N GLY A 214 11.32 -13.04 -4.36
CA GLY A 214 10.78 -12.72 -3.04
C GLY A 214 9.25 -12.74 -2.94
N GLU A 215 8.50 -12.89 -4.05
CA GLU A 215 7.03 -12.97 -4.07
C GLU A 215 6.56 -14.38 -4.47
N PHE A 216 5.34 -14.74 -4.12
CA PHE A 216 4.72 -15.98 -4.54
C PHE A 216 4.51 -16.02 -6.06
N VAL A 217 4.74 -17.18 -6.67
CA VAL A 217 4.47 -17.39 -8.10
C VAL A 217 2.97 -17.35 -8.32
N GLU A 218 2.51 -16.43 -9.13
CA GLU A 218 1.09 -16.08 -9.29
C GLU A 218 0.25 -17.26 -9.81
N SER A 219 0.80 -18.07 -10.74
CA SER A 219 0.13 -19.27 -11.25
C SER A 219 -0.05 -20.34 -10.17
N ASP A 220 0.97 -20.54 -9.33
CA ASP A 220 0.92 -21.56 -8.28
C ASP A 220 -0.09 -21.13 -7.19
N LEU A 221 -0.06 -19.84 -6.83
CA LEU A 221 -0.99 -19.25 -5.86
C LEU A 221 -2.44 -19.29 -6.36
N ALA A 222 -2.68 -18.96 -7.64
CA ALA A 222 -3.99 -19.04 -8.25
C ALA A 222 -4.53 -20.49 -8.25
N THR A 223 -3.66 -21.47 -8.52
CA THR A 223 -4.03 -22.90 -8.48
C THR A 223 -4.39 -23.31 -7.05
N ALA A 224 -3.59 -22.96 -6.06
CA ALA A 224 -3.84 -23.30 -4.66
C ALA A 224 -5.14 -22.68 -4.12
N ALA A 225 -5.50 -21.48 -4.57
CA ALA A 225 -6.71 -20.78 -4.16
C ALA A 225 -7.97 -21.22 -4.94
N SER A 226 -7.84 -21.93 -6.05
CA SER A 226 -8.95 -22.30 -6.94
C SER A 226 -9.52 -23.70 -6.67
N ASP A 227 -9.33 -24.25 -5.48
CA ASP A 227 -10.03 -25.47 -5.07
C ASP A 227 -11.51 -25.14 -4.83
N PRO A 228 -12.47 -25.87 -5.49
CA PRO A 228 -13.89 -25.52 -5.40
C PRO A 228 -14.46 -25.58 -3.98
N GLU A 229 -14.01 -26.54 -3.17
CA GLU A 229 -14.49 -26.67 -1.78
C GLU A 229 -13.91 -25.56 -0.89
N LEU A 230 -12.66 -25.16 -1.12
CA LEU A 230 -12.05 -24.00 -0.45
C LEU A 230 -12.78 -22.70 -0.82
N VAL A 231 -13.08 -22.48 -2.11
CA VAL A 231 -13.82 -21.30 -2.59
C VAL A 231 -15.20 -21.22 -1.94
N ARG A 232 -15.97 -22.34 -1.94
CA ARG A 232 -17.28 -22.40 -1.31
C ARG A 232 -17.22 -22.01 0.17
N LYS A 233 -16.34 -22.66 0.95
CA LYS A 233 -16.18 -22.37 2.38
C LYS A 233 -15.69 -20.94 2.65
N THR A 234 -14.79 -20.44 1.82
CA THR A 234 -14.29 -19.06 1.93
C THR A 234 -15.42 -18.05 1.72
N VAL A 235 -16.26 -18.26 0.71
CA VAL A 235 -17.40 -17.37 0.44
C VAL A 235 -18.44 -17.44 1.55
N GLU A 236 -18.81 -18.65 2.01
CA GLU A 236 -19.72 -18.83 3.16
C GLU A 236 -19.22 -18.03 4.37
N GLU A 237 -17.92 -18.14 4.69
CA GLU A 237 -17.32 -17.43 5.81
C GLU A 237 -17.31 -15.90 5.61
N ILE A 238 -17.03 -15.40 4.39
CA ILE A 238 -17.12 -13.96 4.08
C ILE A 238 -18.54 -13.45 4.25
N VAL A 239 -19.54 -14.17 3.73
CA VAL A 239 -20.96 -13.79 3.81
C VAL A 239 -21.41 -13.68 5.28
N ASP A 240 -21.06 -14.68 6.09
CA ASP A 240 -21.41 -14.72 7.50
C ASP A 240 -20.75 -13.59 8.30
N LEU A 241 -19.45 -13.42 8.14
CA LEU A 241 -18.66 -12.43 8.90
C LEU A 241 -18.86 -10.98 8.44
N SER A 242 -19.27 -10.78 7.19
CA SER A 242 -19.51 -9.46 6.61
C SER A 242 -21.00 -9.11 6.47
N ALA A 243 -21.91 -9.86 7.10
CA ALA A 243 -23.36 -9.70 6.94
C ALA A 243 -23.85 -8.26 7.22
N ASP A 244 -23.27 -7.59 8.20
CA ASP A 244 -23.54 -6.22 8.61
C ASP A 244 -22.81 -5.16 7.76
N ARG A 245 -21.90 -5.56 6.87
CA ARG A 245 -21.08 -4.68 6.03
C ARG A 245 -21.80 -4.35 4.71
N LYS A 246 -21.52 -3.15 4.19
CA LYS A 246 -22.24 -2.59 3.04
C LYS A 246 -21.46 -2.63 1.74
N SER A 247 -20.13 -2.51 1.78
CA SER A 247 -19.27 -2.36 0.61
C SER A 247 -18.03 -3.25 0.74
N TRP A 248 -18.04 -4.37 0.02
CA TRP A 248 -17.03 -5.42 0.13
C TRP A 248 -16.03 -5.37 -1.01
N LEU A 249 -14.76 -5.38 -0.67
CA LEU A 249 -13.67 -5.45 -1.65
C LEU A 249 -12.88 -6.75 -1.46
N VAL A 250 -12.87 -7.60 -2.48
CA VAL A 250 -12.19 -8.90 -2.45
C VAL A 250 -10.96 -8.88 -3.32
N PHE A 251 -9.82 -9.27 -2.78
CA PHE A 251 -8.56 -9.42 -3.51
C PHE A 251 -8.34 -10.90 -3.85
N SER A 252 -8.47 -11.24 -5.12
CA SER A 252 -8.34 -12.61 -5.63
C SER A 252 -6.89 -12.94 -6.03
N SER A 253 -6.55 -14.23 -5.99
CA SER A 253 -5.24 -14.76 -6.39
C SER A 253 -5.03 -14.84 -7.91
N GLY A 254 -6.09 -14.74 -8.71
CA GLY A 254 -6.04 -14.84 -10.16
C GLY A 254 -7.40 -14.71 -10.81
N VAL A 255 -7.44 -14.62 -12.14
CA VAL A 255 -8.69 -14.40 -12.90
C VAL A 255 -9.69 -15.56 -12.74
N ASN A 256 -9.22 -16.81 -12.89
CA ASN A 256 -10.08 -17.98 -12.70
C ASN A 256 -10.66 -18.01 -11.29
N HIS A 257 -9.83 -17.80 -10.28
CA HIS A 257 -10.25 -17.73 -8.88
C HIS A 257 -11.29 -16.62 -8.64
N ALA A 258 -11.13 -15.46 -9.29
CA ALA A 258 -12.09 -14.36 -9.18
C ALA A 258 -13.47 -14.72 -9.69
N TYR A 259 -13.55 -15.43 -10.83
CA TYR A 259 -14.84 -15.87 -11.36
C TYR A 259 -15.46 -17.02 -10.55
N MET A 260 -14.65 -17.93 -10.00
CA MET A 260 -15.16 -18.95 -9.08
C MET A 260 -15.75 -18.32 -7.80
N LEU A 261 -15.07 -17.32 -7.22
CA LEU A 261 -15.60 -16.53 -6.09
C LEU A 261 -16.91 -15.83 -6.47
N LYS A 262 -16.96 -15.21 -7.67
CA LYS A 262 -18.16 -14.53 -8.16
C LYS A 262 -19.34 -15.50 -8.25
N ASP A 263 -19.15 -16.62 -8.95
CA ASP A 263 -20.22 -17.62 -9.14
C ASP A 263 -20.74 -18.12 -7.78
N GLU A 264 -19.86 -18.31 -6.80
CA GLU A 264 -20.25 -18.74 -5.46
C GLU A 264 -20.96 -17.61 -4.68
N PHE A 265 -20.51 -16.35 -4.73
CA PHE A 265 -21.22 -15.22 -4.11
C PHE A 265 -22.64 -15.05 -4.66
N GLU A 266 -22.83 -15.26 -5.96
CA GLU A 266 -24.15 -15.19 -6.60
C GLU A 266 -25.11 -16.26 -6.07
N THR A 267 -24.63 -17.44 -5.60
CA THR A 267 -25.46 -18.45 -4.94
C THR A 267 -26.00 -17.98 -3.58
N HIS A 268 -25.38 -16.96 -2.99
CA HIS A 268 -25.79 -16.32 -1.73
C HIS A 268 -26.54 -15.00 -1.95
N ASP A 269 -27.06 -14.74 -3.15
CA ASP A 269 -27.80 -13.52 -3.52
C ASP A 269 -26.98 -12.22 -3.30
N ILE A 270 -25.66 -12.28 -3.49
CA ILE A 270 -24.78 -11.10 -3.41
C ILE A 270 -24.51 -10.55 -4.83
N ASP A 271 -24.84 -9.28 -5.05
CA ASP A 271 -24.52 -8.58 -6.30
C ASP A 271 -23.00 -8.31 -6.39
N VAL A 272 -22.35 -8.95 -7.36
CA VAL A 272 -20.88 -9.01 -7.47
C VAL A 272 -20.39 -8.53 -8.82
N GLY A 273 -19.40 -7.63 -8.80
CA GLY A 273 -18.60 -7.26 -9.96
C GLY A 273 -17.19 -7.84 -9.91
N VAL A 274 -16.60 -8.11 -11.07
CA VAL A 274 -15.20 -8.53 -11.20
C VAL A 274 -14.47 -7.50 -12.05
N VAL A 275 -13.26 -7.09 -11.62
CA VAL A 275 -12.36 -6.25 -12.40
C VAL A 275 -11.00 -6.92 -12.54
N THR A 276 -10.51 -6.98 -13.79
CA THR A 276 -9.24 -7.61 -14.16
C THR A 276 -8.41 -6.69 -15.04
N GLY A 277 -7.13 -7.05 -15.23
CA GLY A 277 -6.24 -6.33 -16.13
C GLY A 277 -6.62 -6.43 -17.61
N SER A 278 -7.38 -7.45 -18.00
CA SER A 278 -7.83 -7.69 -19.38
C SER A 278 -9.09 -6.93 -19.77
N ASP A 279 -9.80 -6.33 -18.80
CA ASP A 279 -11.04 -5.59 -19.08
C ASP A 279 -10.76 -4.30 -19.83
N SER A 280 -11.63 -3.96 -20.78
CA SER A 280 -11.59 -2.64 -21.41
C SER A 280 -11.84 -1.52 -20.39
N SER A 281 -11.30 -0.33 -20.63
CA SER A 281 -11.51 0.82 -19.72
C SER A 281 -12.98 1.08 -19.46
N ALA A 282 -13.85 0.98 -20.48
CA ALA A 282 -15.28 1.24 -20.35
C ALA A 282 -15.98 0.20 -19.44
N VAL A 283 -15.65 -1.08 -19.56
CA VAL A 283 -16.20 -2.15 -18.70
C VAL A 283 -15.74 -1.94 -17.26
N ARG A 284 -14.45 -1.69 -17.06
CA ARG A 284 -13.87 -1.45 -15.75
C ARG A 284 -14.48 -0.24 -15.06
N GLU A 285 -14.59 0.88 -15.77
CA GLU A 285 -15.17 2.12 -15.24
C GLU A 285 -16.65 1.93 -14.85
N LYS A 286 -17.42 1.22 -15.68
CA LYS A 286 -18.82 0.90 -15.36
C LYS A 286 -18.90 0.03 -14.10
N THR A 287 -18.19 -1.07 -14.03
CA THR A 287 -18.21 -1.98 -12.85
C THR A 287 -17.81 -1.24 -11.56
N ILE A 288 -16.80 -0.38 -11.65
CA ILE A 288 -16.39 0.46 -10.50
C ILE A 288 -17.49 1.47 -10.14
N ALA A 289 -18.17 2.07 -11.12
CA ALA A 289 -19.26 3.02 -10.87
C ALA A 289 -20.46 2.32 -10.20
N ASP A 290 -20.85 1.13 -10.68
CA ASP A 290 -21.92 0.32 -10.12
C ASP A 290 -21.60 -0.10 -8.66
N PHE A 291 -20.32 -0.41 -8.36
CA PHE A 291 -19.89 -0.66 -6.99
C PHE A 291 -19.93 0.60 -6.10
N LYS A 292 -19.49 1.73 -6.63
CA LYS A 292 -19.52 3.00 -5.88
C LYS A 292 -20.92 3.52 -5.62
N SER A 293 -21.88 3.24 -6.51
CA SER A 293 -23.29 3.59 -6.33
C SER A 293 -24.02 2.67 -5.35
N GLY A 294 -23.45 1.49 -5.05
CA GLY A 294 -24.08 0.46 -4.22
C GLY A 294 -25.01 -0.49 -5.00
N GLU A 295 -25.03 -0.41 -6.33
CA GLU A 295 -25.68 -1.43 -7.18
C GLU A 295 -24.99 -2.80 -7.05
N LEU A 296 -23.66 -2.77 -6.85
CA LEU A 296 -22.87 -3.96 -6.50
C LEU A 296 -22.44 -3.87 -5.04
N LYS A 297 -22.78 -4.86 -4.24
CA LYS A 297 -22.33 -4.98 -2.84
C LYS A 297 -20.88 -5.41 -2.74
N CYS A 298 -20.43 -6.25 -3.66
CA CYS A 298 -19.10 -6.86 -3.66
C CYS A 298 -18.35 -6.54 -4.97
N LEU A 299 -17.08 -6.17 -4.86
CA LEU A 299 -16.16 -6.00 -5.98
C LEU A 299 -14.96 -6.91 -5.81
N ILE A 300 -14.78 -7.87 -6.72
CA ILE A 300 -13.62 -8.74 -6.75
C ILE A 300 -12.56 -8.15 -7.68
N ASN A 301 -11.35 -8.03 -7.18
CA ASN A 301 -10.23 -7.41 -7.87
C ASN A 301 -9.09 -8.39 -8.12
N VAL A 302 -8.56 -8.36 -9.35
CA VAL A 302 -7.35 -9.10 -9.75
C VAL A 302 -6.26 -8.11 -10.15
N ASN A 303 -5.40 -7.75 -9.21
CA ASN A 303 -4.21 -6.89 -9.42
C ASN A 303 -4.46 -5.49 -10.03
N VAL A 304 -5.69 -4.95 -10.01
CA VAL A 304 -6.02 -3.67 -10.67
C VAL A 304 -6.27 -2.54 -9.69
N LEU A 305 -6.94 -2.80 -8.56
CA LEU A 305 -7.40 -1.77 -7.64
C LEU A 305 -6.43 -1.50 -6.46
N THR A 306 -5.21 -1.98 -6.55
CA THR A 306 -4.17 -1.74 -5.54
C THR A 306 -3.63 -0.32 -5.57
N THR A 307 -3.72 0.35 -6.73
CA THR A 307 -3.33 1.76 -6.92
C THR A 307 -4.43 2.53 -7.64
N GLY A 308 -4.60 3.82 -7.34
CA GLY A 308 -5.53 4.72 -8.05
C GLY A 308 -7.03 4.53 -7.74
N PHE A 309 -7.45 3.44 -7.10
CA PHE A 309 -8.86 3.23 -6.71
C PHE A 309 -9.20 4.02 -5.44
N ASP A 310 -10.27 4.80 -5.51
CA ASP A 310 -10.79 5.59 -4.40
C ASP A 310 -12.28 5.34 -4.17
N HIS A 311 -12.60 4.66 -3.06
CA HIS A 311 -13.95 4.47 -2.56
C HIS A 311 -13.92 4.37 -1.02
N PRO A 312 -14.11 5.49 -0.29
CA PRO A 312 -14.00 5.52 1.17
C PRO A 312 -15.00 4.63 1.91
N ALA A 313 -16.14 4.31 1.29
CA ALA A 313 -17.21 3.52 1.89
C ALA A 313 -16.87 2.02 2.04
N VAL A 314 -15.75 1.53 1.48
CA VAL A 314 -15.33 0.13 1.68
C VAL A 314 -15.16 -0.17 3.16
N ASP A 315 -15.99 -1.06 3.70
CA ASP A 315 -16.06 -1.43 5.13
C ASP A 315 -15.78 -2.92 5.39
N SER A 316 -15.59 -3.73 4.32
CA SER A 316 -15.08 -5.10 4.39
C SER A 316 -14.04 -5.35 3.30
N ILE A 317 -12.92 -5.93 3.66
CA ILE A 317 -11.85 -6.37 2.75
C ILE A 317 -11.58 -7.85 2.98
N SER A 318 -11.68 -8.67 1.93
CA SER A 318 -11.31 -10.08 1.97
C SER A 318 -10.03 -10.32 1.18
N LEU A 319 -8.99 -10.77 1.87
CA LEU A 319 -7.70 -11.11 1.29
C LEU A 319 -7.70 -12.58 0.88
N CYS A 320 -8.36 -12.89 -0.27
CA CYS A 320 -8.38 -14.23 -0.88
C CYS A 320 -7.11 -14.44 -1.73
N ARG A 321 -5.99 -13.87 -1.27
CA ARG A 321 -4.65 -14.06 -1.84
C ARG A 321 -3.58 -13.91 -0.77
N ALA A 322 -2.52 -14.71 -0.89
CA ALA A 322 -1.31 -14.50 -0.11
C ALA A 322 -0.37 -13.54 -0.84
N THR A 323 0.37 -12.75 -0.09
CA THR A 323 1.49 -11.97 -0.62
C THR A 323 2.67 -12.00 0.35
N ALA A 324 3.88 -12.06 -0.17
CA ALA A 324 5.08 -11.82 0.59
C ALA A 324 5.45 -10.33 0.61
N SER A 325 4.81 -9.51 -0.27
CA SER A 325 5.00 -8.08 -0.36
C SER A 325 4.25 -7.33 0.73
N CYS A 326 5.00 -6.81 1.70
CA CYS A 326 4.47 -5.94 2.72
C CYS A 326 3.82 -4.66 2.13
N GLY A 327 4.41 -4.11 1.06
CA GLY A 327 3.85 -2.96 0.35
C GLY A 327 2.49 -3.27 -0.26
N LEU A 328 2.34 -4.41 -0.94
CA LEU A 328 1.07 -4.84 -1.51
C LEU A 328 0.02 -5.09 -0.42
N TYR A 329 0.40 -5.73 0.69
CA TYR A 329 -0.45 -5.95 1.84
C TYR A 329 -1.00 -4.64 2.41
N ILE A 330 -0.13 -3.64 2.66
CA ILE A 330 -0.53 -2.31 3.14
C ILE A 330 -1.43 -1.60 2.14
N GLN A 331 -1.18 -1.72 0.85
CA GLN A 331 -2.03 -1.13 -0.19
C GLN A 331 -3.41 -1.76 -0.22
N MET A 332 -3.52 -3.08 -0.09
CA MET A 332 -4.80 -3.78 -0.06
C MET A 332 -5.64 -3.34 1.14
N ILE A 333 -5.11 -3.40 2.36
CA ILE A 333 -5.83 -2.99 3.57
C ILE A 333 -6.11 -1.49 3.56
N GLY A 334 -5.18 -0.68 3.05
CA GLY A 334 -5.30 0.76 2.96
C GLY A 334 -6.49 1.25 2.11
N ARG A 335 -7.14 0.37 1.33
CA ARG A 335 -8.41 0.69 0.64
C ARG A 335 -9.57 0.81 1.62
N GLY A 336 -9.52 0.10 2.75
CA GLY A 336 -10.54 0.14 3.79
C GLY A 336 -10.25 1.10 4.94
N THR A 337 -9.06 1.71 5.01
CA THR A 337 -8.73 2.61 6.12
C THR A 337 -9.32 4.02 5.96
N ARG A 338 -9.92 4.36 4.82
CA ARG A 338 -10.50 5.68 4.61
C ARG A 338 -11.78 5.85 5.43
N VAL A 339 -11.96 7.06 5.96
CA VAL A 339 -13.17 7.43 6.69
C VAL A 339 -14.30 7.78 5.74
N ALA A 340 -15.52 7.36 6.06
CA ALA A 340 -16.74 7.69 5.34
C ALA A 340 -17.89 7.86 6.33
N GLU A 341 -18.93 8.57 5.92
CA GLU A 341 -20.13 8.75 6.73
C GLU A 341 -20.80 7.38 7.03
N GLY A 342 -21.12 7.14 8.28
CA GLY A 342 -21.74 5.90 8.74
C GLY A 342 -20.80 4.67 8.82
N LYS A 343 -19.51 4.85 8.54
CA LYS A 343 -18.49 3.81 8.68
C LYS A 343 -17.75 3.97 10.01
N THR A 344 -17.76 2.95 10.85
CA THR A 344 -17.07 2.93 12.15
C THR A 344 -15.66 2.34 12.07
N ASP A 345 -15.50 1.31 11.24
CA ASP A 345 -14.26 0.54 11.09
C ASP A 345 -14.24 -0.17 9.72
N CYS A 346 -13.17 -0.90 9.45
CA CYS A 346 -13.08 -1.80 8.31
C CYS A 346 -12.75 -3.22 8.80
N LEU A 347 -13.60 -4.19 8.46
CA LEU A 347 -13.35 -5.60 8.68
C LEU A 347 -12.37 -6.11 7.61
N VAL A 348 -11.28 -6.75 8.03
CA VAL A 348 -10.34 -7.44 7.15
C VAL A 348 -10.37 -8.94 7.43
N LEU A 349 -10.78 -9.72 6.43
CA LEU A 349 -10.79 -11.17 6.46
C LEU A 349 -9.57 -11.69 5.70
N ASP A 350 -8.69 -12.43 6.36
CA ASP A 350 -7.42 -12.87 5.80
C ASP A 350 -7.40 -14.39 5.59
N PHE A 351 -7.51 -14.81 4.33
CA PHE A 351 -7.44 -16.22 3.89
C PHE A 351 -6.06 -16.60 3.34
N GLY A 352 -5.11 -15.66 3.31
CA GLY A 352 -3.76 -15.84 2.81
C GLY A 352 -2.67 -15.80 3.87
N ALA A 353 -3.03 -15.82 5.16
CA ALA A 353 -2.10 -15.70 6.30
C ALA A 353 -1.18 -14.46 6.20
N ASN A 354 -1.72 -13.36 5.68
CA ASN A 354 -0.95 -12.12 5.49
C ASN A 354 -0.70 -11.40 6.81
N VAL A 355 -1.70 -11.37 7.71
CA VAL A 355 -1.56 -10.75 9.06
C VAL A 355 -0.51 -11.50 9.89
N GLU A 356 -0.47 -12.83 9.82
CA GLU A 356 0.56 -13.64 10.48
C GLU A 356 1.96 -13.36 9.92
N ARG A 357 2.03 -13.14 8.60
CA ARG A 357 3.29 -12.88 7.89
C ARG A 357 3.82 -11.47 8.08
N HIS A 358 2.96 -10.46 8.09
CA HIS A 358 3.34 -9.04 8.06
C HIS A 358 3.04 -8.28 9.36
N GLY A 359 2.12 -8.77 10.20
CA GLY A 359 1.61 -8.06 11.36
C GLY A 359 0.43 -7.14 11.04
N PHE A 360 -0.01 -6.39 12.03
CA PHE A 360 -1.08 -5.40 11.87
C PHE A 360 -0.60 -4.18 11.10
N ILE A 361 -1.51 -3.55 10.33
CA ILE A 361 -1.17 -2.44 9.43
C ILE A 361 -0.49 -1.25 10.13
N ASP A 362 -0.79 -1.01 11.40
CA ASP A 362 -0.22 0.03 12.25
C ASP A 362 1.17 -0.33 12.83
N GLN A 363 1.58 -1.60 12.74
CA GLN A 363 2.81 -2.13 13.33
C GLN A 363 3.77 -2.72 12.31
N VAL A 364 3.42 -2.68 11.04
CA VAL A 364 4.23 -3.27 9.97
C VAL A 364 5.61 -2.61 9.92
N LYS A 365 6.65 -3.45 10.07
CA LYS A 365 8.06 -3.04 9.90
C LYS A 365 8.75 -3.93 8.89
N PRO A 366 9.71 -3.41 8.12
CA PRO A 366 10.51 -4.23 7.22
C PRO A 366 11.32 -5.23 8.05
N LYS A 367 11.37 -6.48 7.60
CA LYS A 367 12.26 -7.48 8.17
C LYS A 367 13.70 -7.18 7.73
N ASP A 368 14.58 -6.86 8.68
CA ASP A 368 16.01 -6.68 8.40
C ASP A 368 16.64 -8.03 8.07
N LYS A 369 17.02 -8.26 6.81
CA LYS A 369 17.71 -9.47 6.36
C LYS A 369 19.14 -9.60 6.92
N SER A 370 19.69 -8.54 7.53
CA SER A 370 21.07 -8.52 8.06
C SER A 370 21.23 -9.19 9.43
N ALA A 371 20.15 -9.45 10.14
CA ALA A 371 20.18 -10.02 11.47
C ALA A 371 19.77 -11.49 11.42
N GLY A 372 20.48 -12.41 10.82
CA GLY A 372 20.37 -13.88 10.93
C GLY A 372 19.10 -14.47 11.60
N SER A 373 18.03 -13.71 11.68
CA SER A 373 16.76 -14.08 12.28
C SER A 373 16.01 -14.94 11.27
N SER A 374 15.75 -16.18 11.66
CA SER A 374 14.70 -17.04 11.07
C SER A 374 13.52 -16.17 10.60
N GLU A 375 12.84 -16.58 9.52
CA GLU A 375 11.54 -16.01 9.07
C GLU A 375 10.53 -16.12 10.23
N GLY A 376 10.66 -15.25 11.24
CA GLY A 376 9.74 -15.19 12.38
C GLY A 376 8.42 -14.57 11.89
N GLU A 377 7.34 -15.29 12.10
CA GLU A 377 5.99 -14.76 11.97
C GLU A 377 5.81 -13.55 12.88
N ALA A 378 4.90 -12.64 12.53
CA ALA A 378 4.54 -11.54 13.40
C ALA A 378 3.98 -12.09 14.74
N PRO A 379 4.20 -11.44 15.88
CA PRO A 379 3.71 -11.91 17.17
C PRO A 379 2.19 -11.73 17.29
N VAL A 380 1.44 -12.47 16.49
CA VAL A 380 -0.03 -12.47 16.46
C VAL A 380 -0.59 -13.82 16.85
N ARG A 381 -1.83 -13.84 17.36
CA ARG A 381 -2.63 -15.02 17.57
C ARG A 381 -4.08 -14.78 17.17
N GLN A 382 -4.76 -15.83 16.77
CA GLN A 382 -6.17 -15.81 16.42
C GLN A 382 -7.01 -16.17 17.64
N CYS A 383 -8.13 -15.46 17.84
CA CYS A 383 -9.13 -15.81 18.85
C CYS A 383 -9.95 -17.01 18.37
N GLU A 384 -10.00 -18.07 19.20
CA GLU A 384 -10.74 -19.31 18.90
C GLU A 384 -12.26 -19.11 18.84
N VAL A 385 -12.78 -18.03 19.45
CA VAL A 385 -14.22 -17.77 19.53
C VAL A 385 -14.71 -16.90 18.37
N CYS A 386 -14.03 -15.78 18.06
CA CYS A 386 -14.51 -14.79 17.07
C CYS A 386 -13.53 -14.57 15.92
N GLN A 387 -12.46 -15.36 15.84
CA GLN A 387 -11.42 -15.34 14.80
C GLN A 387 -10.60 -14.03 14.71
N THR A 388 -10.85 -13.07 15.61
CA THR A 388 -10.10 -11.81 15.62
C THR A 388 -8.62 -12.09 15.84
N MET A 389 -7.79 -11.51 14.99
CA MET A 389 -6.34 -11.53 15.14
C MET A 389 -5.95 -10.52 16.22
N CYS A 390 -5.15 -10.97 17.18
CA CYS A 390 -4.70 -10.19 18.32
C CYS A 390 -3.18 -10.26 18.44
N HIS A 391 -2.57 -9.28 19.09
CA HIS A 391 -1.16 -9.40 19.46
C HIS A 391 -0.97 -10.61 20.37
N ALA A 392 0.10 -11.39 20.18
CA ALA A 392 0.35 -12.61 20.97
C ALA A 392 0.40 -12.39 22.48
N ALA A 393 0.72 -11.18 22.93
CA ALA A 393 0.73 -10.79 24.34
C ALA A 393 -0.65 -10.44 24.92
N CYS A 394 -1.71 -10.31 24.13
CA CYS A 394 -3.04 -10.01 24.63
C CYS A 394 -3.55 -11.14 25.53
N LYS A 395 -4.07 -10.81 26.68
CA LYS A 395 -4.67 -11.77 27.62
C LYS A 395 -6.17 -11.96 27.39
N ILE A 396 -6.80 -10.94 26.84
CA ILE A 396 -8.25 -10.91 26.57
C ILE A 396 -8.43 -10.46 25.13
N CYS A 397 -9.32 -11.13 24.38
CA CYS A 397 -9.67 -10.72 23.03
C CYS A 397 -10.38 -9.34 23.08
N PRO A 398 -9.90 -8.33 22.35
CA PRO A 398 -10.50 -7.00 22.39
C PRO A 398 -11.90 -6.95 21.77
N GLU A 399 -12.26 -7.93 20.93
CA GLU A 399 -13.54 -7.96 20.22
C GLU A 399 -14.63 -8.70 21.01
N CYS A 400 -14.35 -9.92 21.48
CA CYS A 400 -15.38 -10.76 22.13
C CYS A 400 -15.18 -10.99 23.63
N GLY A 401 -14.09 -10.48 24.22
CA GLY A 401 -13.80 -10.65 25.64
C GLY A 401 -13.27 -12.04 26.05
N PHE A 402 -12.99 -12.94 25.08
CA PHE A 402 -12.45 -14.26 25.37
C PHE A 402 -11.10 -14.16 26.08
N GLU A 403 -10.96 -14.82 27.23
CA GLU A 403 -9.71 -14.88 27.98
C GLU A 403 -8.82 -15.98 27.40
N PHE A 404 -7.67 -15.58 26.88
CA PHE A 404 -6.70 -16.52 26.32
C PHE A 404 -6.02 -17.32 27.43
N PRO A 405 -5.87 -18.65 27.28
CA PRO A 405 -5.15 -19.46 28.24
C PRO A 405 -3.70 -18.99 28.37
N ALA A 406 -3.20 -19.00 29.64
CA ALA A 406 -1.80 -18.68 29.90
C ALA A 406 -0.89 -19.65 29.10
N PRO A 407 0.21 -19.18 28.50
CA PRO A 407 1.16 -20.08 27.85
C PRO A 407 1.66 -21.12 28.84
N LEU A 408 1.53 -22.40 28.50
CA LEU A 408 2.13 -23.48 29.27
C LEU A 408 3.64 -23.28 29.27
N LEU A 409 4.23 -22.87 30.38
CA LEU A 409 5.66 -22.85 30.57
C LEU A 409 6.15 -24.30 30.61
N ASN A 410 6.57 -24.80 29.44
CA ASN A 410 7.33 -26.03 29.36
C ASN A 410 8.69 -25.84 30.04
N HIS A 411 8.76 -26.01 31.34
CA HIS A 411 10.02 -26.20 32.04
C HIS A 411 10.62 -27.55 31.66
N SER A 412 11.33 -27.58 30.51
CA SER A 412 12.31 -28.66 30.29
C SER A 412 13.49 -28.39 31.25
N SER A 413 13.39 -28.92 32.46
CA SER A 413 14.54 -29.02 33.36
C SER A 413 15.54 -30.01 32.75
N SER A 414 16.52 -29.49 31.98
CA SER A 414 17.75 -30.25 31.72
C SER A 414 18.51 -30.38 33.03
N SER A 415 18.33 -31.52 33.75
CA SER A 415 19.14 -31.88 34.87
C SER A 415 20.60 -32.13 34.35
N TYR A 416 21.43 -31.13 34.51
CA TYR A 416 22.87 -31.30 34.37
C TYR A 416 23.33 -32.18 35.55
N ARG A 417 23.52 -33.48 35.34
CA ARG A 417 24.31 -34.33 36.22
C ARG A 417 25.79 -34.02 35.98
N GLY A 418 26.35 -33.17 36.81
CA GLY A 418 27.80 -33.00 36.89
C GLY A 418 28.43 -34.29 37.36
N ALA A 419 29.29 -34.89 36.49
CA ALA A 419 30.20 -35.95 36.88
C ALA A 419 31.29 -35.32 37.75
N MET A 420 31.33 -35.68 39.07
CA MET A 420 32.51 -35.45 39.90
C MET A 420 33.62 -36.38 39.41
N LEU A 421 34.70 -35.77 38.93
CA LEU A 421 35.98 -36.45 38.82
C LEU A 421 36.64 -36.45 40.20
N SER A 422 36.78 -37.63 40.80
CA SER A 422 37.59 -37.86 41.98
C SER A 422 39.03 -38.10 41.51
N SER A 423 39.95 -37.36 42.12
CA SER A 423 41.40 -37.49 42.32
C SER A 423 42.24 -38.19 41.28
#